data_e12eccb0666ac42eae391a06cf67bde3
#
_entry.id   e12eccb0666ac42eae391a06cf67bde3
#
_cell.length_a   1.000
_cell.length_b   1.000
_cell.length_c   1.000
_cell.angle_alpha   90.00
_cell.angle_beta   90.00
_cell.angle_gamma   90.00
#
_symmetry.space_group_name_H-M   'P 1'
#
loop_
_entity.id
_entity.type
_entity.pdbx_description
1 polymer ?
#
loop_
_entity_poly.entity_id
_entity_poly.type
_entity_poly.pdbx_seq_one_letter_code
_entity_poly.pdbx_strand_id
1 'polypeptide(L)'
;MSDLGQYFTTNTSLKDKVVEFILNEPTNILEPSAGRGDLVEHVLARYPNISFDMYEIDDTLPALVEGIIYCDFLTCQITKKYKTIIGNPPYVRTKKGNLYIDFVRKCYGLLEDNGELVFIVPSDFLKLTCASSLLNEMLTSGSITHIYHPHDEKLFDGASIDVIVFRYCKANVERVLYNNSYLYTYNSNGLITFSEEKLDSTILFSSCFDIYVGMVSGKDSVYKNTIGNTEVCTGDGKYERYIYINEYPCDNKNINAYMLKNKNLLLARRIKKFNNNNWYEWGAPRNVGVITSNMGQACIYIHNLTRKKNISFVGVVNYFGGNLLMLKPKRELDLTKFILYLNSSRFKNNFMFSGRFKIGHRQLCNSFIPSSCF
;
A
#
# COMPACT_ATOMS: atom_id res chain seq x y z
N MET A 1 -3.04 -9.87 -20.65
CA MET A 1 -3.57 -10.08 -19.29
C MET A 1 -5.00 -10.49 -19.47
N SER A 2 -5.45 -11.59 -18.88
CA SER A 2 -6.87 -11.94 -18.89
C SER A 2 -7.64 -10.83 -18.15
N ASP A 3 -8.84 -10.49 -18.62
CA ASP A 3 -9.72 -9.53 -17.97
C ASP A 3 -10.08 -9.94 -16.51
N LEU A 4 -9.83 -11.20 -16.16
CA LEU A 4 -10.09 -11.80 -14.87
C LEU A 4 -8.92 -11.64 -13.86
N GLY A 5 -7.75 -11.13 -14.26
CA GLY A 5 -6.60 -10.90 -13.37
C GLY A 5 -6.02 -12.17 -12.74
N GLN A 6 -6.06 -13.26 -13.48
CA GLN A 6 -5.56 -14.58 -13.06
C GLN A 6 -4.03 -14.60 -13.05
N TYR A 7 -3.45 -15.02 -11.93
CA TYR A 7 -2.03 -15.29 -11.75
C TYR A 7 -1.87 -16.69 -11.17
N PHE A 8 -1.50 -17.65 -12.02
CA PHE A 8 -1.34 -19.04 -11.59
C PHE A 8 -0.15 -19.17 -10.64
N THR A 9 -0.34 -19.95 -9.59
CA THR A 9 0.68 -20.18 -8.55
C THR A 9 1.66 -21.27 -9.02
N THR A 10 2.44 -20.96 -10.06
CA THR A 10 3.44 -21.89 -10.61
C THR A 10 4.72 -21.90 -9.78
N ASN A 11 5.03 -20.83 -9.06
CA ASN A 11 6.24 -20.69 -8.26
C ASN A 11 6.25 -21.64 -7.05
N THR A 12 7.22 -22.56 -7.03
CA THR A 12 7.35 -23.59 -5.99
C THR A 12 7.60 -23.00 -4.60
N SER A 13 8.40 -21.95 -4.48
CA SER A 13 8.68 -21.31 -3.19
C SER A 13 7.42 -20.73 -2.52
N LEU A 14 6.50 -20.15 -3.31
CA LEU A 14 5.22 -19.67 -2.77
C LEU A 14 4.34 -20.84 -2.34
N LYS A 15 4.27 -21.91 -3.14
CA LYS A 15 3.48 -23.11 -2.83
C LYS A 15 4.01 -23.80 -1.57
N ASP A 16 5.32 -23.96 -1.45
CA ASP A 16 5.97 -24.54 -0.26
C ASP A 16 5.64 -23.75 1.01
N LYS A 17 5.63 -22.42 0.93
CA LYS A 17 5.28 -21.57 2.07
C LYS A 17 3.80 -21.65 2.44
N VAL A 18 2.90 -21.82 1.48
CA VAL A 18 1.49 -22.06 1.80
C VAL A 18 1.36 -23.41 2.55
N VAL A 19 2.01 -24.46 2.06
CA VAL A 19 2.00 -25.79 2.74
C VAL A 19 2.60 -25.72 4.15
N GLU A 20 3.75 -25.02 4.31
CA GLU A 20 4.42 -24.83 5.61
C GLU A 20 3.53 -24.08 6.61
N PHE A 21 2.69 -23.17 6.14
CA PHE A 21 1.82 -22.35 6.98
C PHE A 21 0.46 -22.99 7.30
N ILE A 22 0.15 -24.18 6.75
CA ILE A 22 -1.00 -24.98 7.19
C ILE A 22 -0.62 -25.67 8.50
N LEU A 23 -1.11 -25.14 9.64
CA LEU A 23 -0.74 -25.60 10.98
C LEU A 23 -1.90 -26.23 11.75
N ASN A 24 -3.13 -26.14 11.25
CA ASN A 24 -4.31 -26.58 11.96
C ASN A 24 -4.69 -28.07 11.71
N GLU A 25 -3.86 -28.84 11.00
CA GLU A 25 -4.13 -30.25 10.67
C GLU A 25 -5.56 -30.48 10.11
N PRO A 26 -5.93 -29.82 8.99
CA PRO A 26 -7.28 -29.92 8.45
C PRO A 26 -7.54 -31.30 7.82
N THR A 27 -8.81 -31.72 7.83
CA THR A 27 -9.30 -32.85 7.03
C THR A 27 -9.94 -32.40 5.73
N ASN A 28 -10.40 -31.15 5.69
CA ASN A 28 -10.98 -30.50 4.51
C ASN A 28 -10.52 -29.04 4.45
N ILE A 29 -10.13 -28.59 3.25
CA ILE A 29 -9.64 -27.25 2.98
C ILE A 29 -10.53 -26.57 1.93
N LEU A 30 -10.80 -25.28 2.09
CA LEU A 30 -11.41 -24.44 1.07
C LEU A 30 -10.34 -23.71 0.23
N GLU A 31 -10.45 -23.81 -1.11
CA GLU A 31 -9.73 -22.96 -2.08
C GLU A 31 -10.76 -22.17 -2.90
N PRO A 32 -10.90 -20.84 -2.67
CA PRO A 32 -11.98 -20.03 -3.26
C PRO A 32 -11.73 -19.58 -4.70
N SER A 33 -10.54 -19.82 -5.26
CA SER A 33 -10.10 -19.36 -6.60
C SER A 33 -9.05 -20.31 -7.16
N ALA A 34 -9.44 -21.56 -7.35
CA ALA A 34 -8.53 -22.68 -7.59
C ALA A 34 -7.70 -22.54 -8.88
N GLY A 35 -8.16 -21.76 -9.85
CA GLY A 35 -7.55 -21.71 -11.17
C GLY A 35 -7.49 -23.08 -11.81
N ARG A 36 -6.29 -23.51 -12.21
CA ARG A 36 -6.07 -24.89 -12.69
C ARG A 36 -5.95 -25.92 -11.55
N GLY A 37 -5.81 -25.48 -10.29
CA GLY A 37 -5.54 -26.34 -9.15
C GLY A 37 -4.06 -26.47 -8.78
N ASP A 38 -3.18 -25.60 -9.30
CA ASP A 38 -1.72 -25.65 -9.06
C ASP A 38 -1.35 -25.66 -7.56
N LEU A 39 -2.08 -24.93 -6.72
CA LEU A 39 -1.86 -24.89 -5.28
C LEU A 39 -2.40 -26.15 -4.59
N VAL A 40 -3.59 -26.60 -4.99
CA VAL A 40 -4.25 -27.79 -4.46
C VAL A 40 -3.43 -29.05 -4.75
N GLU A 41 -2.97 -29.21 -5.99
CA GLU A 41 -2.08 -30.33 -6.39
C GLU A 41 -0.84 -30.40 -5.50
N HIS A 42 -0.22 -29.24 -5.22
CA HIS A 42 0.98 -29.17 -4.39
C HIS A 42 0.70 -29.52 -2.92
N VAL A 43 -0.45 -29.12 -2.37
CA VAL A 43 -0.86 -29.49 -1.01
C VAL A 43 -1.18 -30.98 -0.94
N LEU A 44 -1.89 -31.54 -1.93
CA LEU A 44 -2.21 -32.98 -2.00
C LEU A 44 -0.96 -33.88 -2.11
N ALA A 45 0.07 -33.42 -2.81
CA ALA A 45 1.36 -34.12 -2.86
C ALA A 45 2.00 -34.28 -1.47
N ARG A 46 1.76 -33.34 -0.55
CA ARG A 46 2.27 -33.40 0.85
C ARG A 46 1.29 -34.08 1.80
N TYR A 47 -0.01 -33.88 1.59
CA TYR A 47 -1.11 -34.34 2.45
C TYR A 47 -2.18 -35.08 1.62
N PRO A 48 -1.93 -36.33 1.18
CA PRO A 48 -2.78 -37.02 0.20
C PRO A 48 -4.21 -37.35 0.70
N ASN A 49 -4.44 -37.31 2.02
CA ASN A 49 -5.72 -37.68 2.63
C ASN A 49 -6.63 -36.45 2.91
N ILE A 50 -6.20 -35.24 2.53
CA ILE A 50 -7.01 -34.04 2.70
C ILE A 50 -8.00 -33.94 1.53
N SER A 51 -9.26 -33.58 1.84
CA SER A 51 -10.26 -33.21 0.83
C SER A 51 -10.28 -31.70 0.60
N PHE A 52 -10.76 -31.29 -0.56
CA PHE A 52 -10.90 -29.89 -0.92
C PHE A 52 -12.32 -29.55 -1.36
N ASP A 53 -12.81 -28.37 -0.96
CA ASP A 53 -13.89 -27.65 -1.61
C ASP A 53 -13.26 -26.54 -2.46
N MET A 54 -13.34 -26.65 -3.78
CA MET A 54 -12.66 -25.77 -4.72
C MET A 54 -13.64 -25.01 -5.59
N TYR A 55 -13.41 -23.71 -5.76
CA TYR A 55 -14.24 -22.84 -6.59
C TYR A 55 -13.38 -22.13 -7.65
N GLU A 56 -13.90 -22.04 -8.88
CA GLU A 56 -13.29 -21.28 -9.97
C GLU A 56 -14.40 -20.68 -10.85
N ILE A 57 -14.20 -19.48 -11.36
CA ILE A 57 -15.17 -18.81 -12.22
C ILE A 57 -14.96 -19.16 -13.70
N ASP A 58 -13.73 -19.52 -14.10
CA ASP A 58 -13.34 -19.78 -15.48
C ASP A 58 -13.32 -21.30 -15.74
N ASP A 59 -14.35 -21.80 -16.36
CA ASP A 59 -14.51 -23.23 -16.72
C ASP A 59 -13.72 -23.64 -17.97
N THR A 60 -13.02 -22.70 -18.62
CA THR A 60 -12.19 -22.97 -19.81
C THR A 60 -10.75 -23.37 -19.44
N LEU A 61 -10.35 -23.25 -18.19
CA LEU A 61 -9.00 -23.59 -17.74
C LEU A 61 -8.75 -25.11 -17.75
N PRO A 62 -7.56 -25.56 -18.21
CA PRO A 62 -7.19 -26.97 -18.12
C PRO A 62 -6.93 -27.34 -16.64
N ALA A 63 -7.89 -28.04 -16.02
CA ALA A 63 -7.80 -28.44 -14.61
C ALA A 63 -6.71 -29.51 -14.41
N LEU A 64 -5.90 -29.35 -13.35
CA LEU A 64 -4.89 -30.29 -12.89
C LEU A 64 -5.43 -31.24 -11.82
N VAL A 65 -6.59 -30.90 -11.24
CA VAL A 65 -7.25 -31.66 -10.16
C VAL A 65 -8.74 -31.82 -10.48
N GLU A 66 -9.36 -32.86 -9.97
CA GLU A 66 -10.79 -33.12 -10.11
C GLU A 66 -11.60 -32.43 -8.99
N GLY A 67 -12.89 -32.19 -9.21
CA GLY A 67 -13.83 -31.71 -8.18
C GLY A 67 -13.89 -30.18 -8.05
N ILE A 68 -13.40 -29.41 -9.01
CA ILE A 68 -13.59 -27.94 -9.05
C ILE A 68 -15.05 -27.62 -9.33
N ILE A 69 -15.64 -26.75 -8.49
CA ILE A 69 -16.99 -26.21 -8.66
C ILE A 69 -16.89 -24.91 -9.45
N TYR A 70 -17.38 -24.93 -10.67
CA TYR A 70 -17.32 -23.74 -11.54
C TYR A 70 -18.46 -22.78 -11.23
N CYS A 71 -18.15 -21.72 -10.48
CA CYS A 71 -19.06 -20.62 -10.16
C CYS A 71 -18.28 -19.39 -9.64
N ASP A 72 -18.95 -18.23 -9.62
CA ASP A 72 -18.41 -17.06 -8.93
C ASP A 72 -18.47 -17.26 -7.41
N PHE A 73 -17.33 -17.57 -6.79
CA PHE A 73 -17.21 -17.77 -5.35
C PHE A 73 -17.83 -16.62 -4.53
N LEU A 74 -17.66 -15.35 -4.96
CA LEU A 74 -18.15 -14.22 -4.20
C LEU A 74 -19.68 -14.17 -4.10
N THR A 75 -20.39 -14.73 -5.07
CA THR A 75 -21.85 -14.77 -5.12
C THR A 75 -22.45 -16.08 -4.62
N CYS A 76 -21.68 -17.19 -4.60
CA CYS A 76 -22.14 -18.47 -4.10
C CYS A 76 -22.54 -18.41 -2.62
N GLN A 77 -23.64 -19.04 -2.26
CA GLN A 77 -24.05 -19.19 -0.86
C GLN A 77 -23.35 -20.42 -0.25
N ILE A 78 -22.44 -20.15 0.68
CA ILE A 78 -21.67 -21.18 1.40
C ILE A 78 -21.99 -21.04 2.89
N THR A 79 -22.58 -22.04 3.48
CA THR A 79 -22.93 -22.09 4.91
C THR A 79 -21.92 -22.85 5.74
N LYS A 80 -21.16 -23.75 5.08
CA LYS A 80 -20.09 -24.53 5.71
C LYS A 80 -18.98 -23.60 6.22
N LYS A 81 -18.46 -23.92 7.40
CA LYS A 81 -17.26 -23.28 7.96
C LYS A 81 -16.06 -24.19 7.76
N TYR A 82 -14.87 -23.59 7.82
CA TYR A 82 -13.63 -24.28 7.51
C TYR A 82 -12.58 -24.01 8.59
N LYS A 83 -11.88 -25.09 8.96
CA LYS A 83 -10.72 -24.99 9.85
C LYS A 83 -9.52 -24.35 9.15
N THR A 84 -9.38 -24.61 7.84
CA THR A 84 -8.30 -24.07 7.00
C THR A 84 -8.84 -23.62 5.66
N ILE A 85 -8.44 -22.41 5.25
CA ILE A 85 -8.72 -21.85 3.92
C ILE A 85 -7.39 -21.39 3.34
N ILE A 86 -7.10 -21.81 2.10
CA ILE A 86 -5.91 -21.36 1.38
C ILE A 86 -6.31 -20.68 0.08
N GLY A 87 -5.42 -19.87 -0.53
CA GLY A 87 -5.72 -19.30 -1.85
C GLY A 87 -4.74 -18.26 -2.35
N ASN A 88 -4.84 -18.03 -3.66
CA ASN A 88 -4.21 -16.93 -4.38
C ASN A 88 -5.29 -16.19 -5.19
N PRO A 89 -6.10 -15.32 -4.55
CA PRO A 89 -7.24 -14.67 -5.21
C PRO A 89 -6.80 -13.68 -6.30
N PRO A 90 -7.67 -13.38 -7.29
CA PRO A 90 -7.33 -12.54 -8.43
C PRO A 90 -7.06 -11.07 -8.04
N TYR A 91 -5.95 -10.47 -8.55
CA TYR A 91 -5.51 -9.10 -8.22
C TYR A 91 -6.10 -8.04 -9.16
N VAL A 92 -7.42 -8.02 -9.31
CA VAL A 92 -8.12 -7.05 -10.16
C VAL A 92 -8.56 -5.83 -9.36
N ARG A 93 -8.43 -4.65 -9.95
CA ARG A 93 -9.04 -3.42 -9.44
C ARG A 93 -10.50 -3.33 -9.84
N THR A 94 -11.35 -3.15 -8.85
CA THR A 94 -12.77 -2.86 -9.04
C THR A 94 -13.08 -1.40 -8.71
N LYS A 95 -14.31 -0.95 -8.99
CA LYS A 95 -14.78 0.39 -8.57
C LYS A 95 -14.77 0.57 -7.04
N LYS A 96 -14.87 -0.53 -6.27
CA LYS A 96 -14.91 -0.53 -4.80
C LYS A 96 -13.56 -0.79 -4.14
N GLY A 97 -12.53 -1.16 -4.90
CA GLY A 97 -11.20 -1.49 -4.37
C GLY A 97 -10.53 -2.62 -5.15
N ASN A 98 -9.79 -3.47 -4.46
CA ASN A 98 -9.13 -4.63 -5.05
C ASN A 98 -9.94 -5.89 -4.77
N LEU A 99 -10.23 -6.68 -5.80
CA LEU A 99 -11.10 -7.85 -5.73
C LEU A 99 -10.63 -8.88 -4.69
N TYR A 100 -9.32 -9.12 -4.57
CA TYR A 100 -8.79 -10.08 -3.60
C TYR A 100 -9.18 -9.74 -2.14
N ILE A 101 -9.45 -8.47 -1.80
CA ILE A 101 -9.89 -8.07 -0.46
C ILE A 101 -11.30 -8.61 -0.19
N ASP A 102 -12.17 -8.66 -1.20
CA ASP A 102 -13.51 -9.23 -1.08
C ASP A 102 -13.43 -10.76 -0.85
N PHE A 103 -12.48 -11.44 -1.51
CA PHE A 103 -12.17 -12.87 -1.26
C PHE A 103 -11.71 -13.08 0.19
N VAL A 104 -10.72 -12.32 0.65
CA VAL A 104 -10.23 -12.41 2.05
C VAL A 104 -11.37 -12.18 3.04
N ARG A 105 -12.23 -11.18 2.81
CA ARG A 105 -13.38 -10.87 3.66
C ARG A 105 -14.37 -12.03 3.73
N LYS A 106 -14.75 -12.60 2.58
CA LYS A 106 -15.67 -13.73 2.53
C LYS A 106 -15.07 -14.96 3.21
N CYS A 107 -13.81 -15.28 2.93
CA CYS A 107 -13.11 -16.40 3.55
C CYS A 107 -12.96 -16.22 5.06
N TYR A 108 -12.63 -15.02 5.55
CA TYR A 108 -12.61 -14.72 6.98
C TYR A 108 -13.96 -15.02 7.66
N GLY A 109 -15.07 -14.66 6.99
CA GLY A 109 -16.42 -14.98 7.45
C GLY A 109 -16.74 -16.48 7.45
N LEU A 110 -16.02 -17.29 6.68
CA LEU A 110 -16.20 -18.75 6.59
C LEU A 110 -15.27 -19.54 7.54
N LEU A 111 -14.37 -18.89 8.28
CA LEU A 111 -13.50 -19.55 9.24
C LEU A 111 -14.28 -20.03 10.46
N GLU A 112 -13.94 -21.24 10.92
CA GLU A 112 -14.27 -21.73 12.26
C GLU A 112 -13.55 -20.96 13.37
N ASP A 113 -13.92 -21.18 14.62
CA ASP A 113 -13.14 -20.74 15.76
C ASP A 113 -11.77 -21.42 15.74
N ASN A 114 -10.71 -20.66 16.02
CA ASN A 114 -9.32 -21.08 15.83
C ASN A 114 -8.97 -21.48 14.40
N GLY A 115 -9.82 -21.19 13.41
CA GLY A 115 -9.55 -21.43 12.00
C GLY A 115 -8.42 -20.55 11.46
N GLU A 116 -7.77 -21.02 10.40
CA GLU A 116 -6.65 -20.34 9.74
C GLU A 116 -6.94 -20.02 8.28
N LEU A 117 -6.34 -18.92 7.82
CA LEU A 117 -6.37 -18.45 6.44
C LEU A 117 -4.94 -18.24 5.97
N VAL A 118 -4.55 -18.97 4.91
CA VAL A 118 -3.20 -18.88 4.34
C VAL A 118 -3.30 -18.40 2.90
N PHE A 119 -3.01 -17.13 2.68
CA PHE A 119 -3.22 -16.49 1.38
C PHE A 119 -1.96 -15.87 0.81
N ILE A 120 -1.85 -15.93 -0.53
CA ILE A 120 -0.90 -15.16 -1.32
C ILE A 120 -1.62 -13.87 -1.73
N VAL A 121 -1.07 -12.71 -1.37
CA VAL A 121 -1.66 -11.40 -1.69
C VAL A 121 -0.57 -10.38 -2.02
N PRO A 122 -0.88 -9.27 -2.72
CA PRO A 122 0.07 -8.17 -2.89
C PRO A 122 0.61 -7.67 -1.53
N SER A 123 1.91 -7.40 -1.46
CA SER A 123 2.61 -7.08 -0.20
C SER A 123 2.09 -5.80 0.48
N ASP A 124 1.45 -4.90 -0.28
CA ASP A 124 0.84 -3.70 0.27
C ASP A 124 -0.54 -3.93 0.92
N PHE A 125 -1.10 -5.15 0.89
CA PHE A 125 -2.38 -5.50 1.52
C PHE A 125 -2.51 -4.96 2.93
N LEU A 126 -1.49 -5.15 3.76
CA LEU A 126 -1.45 -4.74 5.17
C LEU A 126 -1.40 -3.21 5.37
N LYS A 127 -1.28 -2.45 4.29
CA LYS A 127 -1.12 -0.99 4.29
C LYS A 127 -2.24 -0.25 3.53
N LEU A 128 -3.10 -0.98 2.80
CA LEU A 128 -4.13 -0.38 1.95
C LEU A 128 -5.29 0.22 2.75
N THR A 129 -5.74 1.39 2.32
CA THR A 129 -6.91 2.04 2.91
C THR A 129 -8.19 1.21 2.71
N CYS A 130 -8.36 0.58 1.54
CA CYS A 130 -9.54 -0.25 1.25
C CYS A 130 -9.56 -1.57 2.04
N ALA A 131 -8.41 -2.03 2.57
CA ALA A 131 -8.32 -3.21 3.42
C ALA A 131 -8.48 -2.88 4.92
N SER A 132 -8.41 -1.60 5.33
CA SER A 132 -8.27 -1.23 6.73
C SER A 132 -9.42 -1.68 7.64
N SER A 133 -10.67 -1.62 7.15
CA SER A 133 -11.84 -2.10 7.91
C SER A 133 -11.76 -3.61 8.16
N LEU A 134 -11.40 -4.38 7.14
CA LEU A 134 -11.22 -5.83 7.25
C LEU A 134 -10.07 -6.17 8.19
N LEU A 135 -8.92 -5.50 8.06
CA LEU A 135 -7.76 -5.75 8.92
C LEU A 135 -8.05 -5.43 10.39
N ASN A 136 -8.80 -4.35 10.68
CA ASN A 136 -9.23 -4.06 12.04
C ASN A 136 -10.13 -5.17 12.59
N GLU A 137 -11.11 -5.64 11.83
CA GLU A 137 -12.01 -6.72 12.21
C GLU A 137 -11.24 -8.02 12.47
N MET A 138 -10.38 -8.43 11.55
CA MET A 138 -9.55 -9.64 11.69
C MET A 138 -8.67 -9.59 12.95
N LEU A 139 -8.00 -8.45 13.20
CA LEU A 139 -7.08 -8.32 14.33
C LEU A 139 -7.78 -8.09 15.69
N THR A 140 -9.09 -7.91 15.70
CA THR A 140 -9.89 -7.92 16.94
C THR A 140 -10.12 -9.34 17.44
N SER A 141 -10.25 -10.31 16.53
CA SER A 141 -10.60 -11.70 16.85
C SER A 141 -9.51 -12.72 16.56
N GLY A 142 -8.30 -12.25 16.21
CA GLY A 142 -7.18 -13.13 15.91
C GLY A 142 -5.92 -12.36 15.55
N SER A 143 -4.95 -13.05 14.98
CA SER A 143 -3.64 -12.49 14.67
C SER A 143 -3.09 -12.98 13.33
N ILE A 144 -2.28 -12.16 12.68
CA ILE A 144 -1.36 -12.60 11.63
C ILE A 144 -0.19 -13.28 12.35
N THR A 145 -0.02 -14.58 12.12
CA THR A 145 0.96 -15.41 12.84
C THR A 145 2.25 -15.64 12.05
N HIS A 146 2.15 -15.67 10.71
CA HIS A 146 3.27 -15.91 9.81
C HIS A 146 3.17 -15.00 8.59
N ILE A 147 4.31 -14.51 8.14
CA ILE A 147 4.46 -13.78 6.86
C ILE A 147 5.75 -14.27 6.19
N TYR A 148 5.63 -14.67 4.94
CA TYR A 148 6.76 -14.85 4.04
C TYR A 148 6.72 -13.77 2.96
N HIS A 149 7.77 -12.95 2.90
CA HIS A 149 7.95 -11.89 1.91
C HIS A 149 9.23 -12.15 1.13
N PRO A 150 9.16 -12.70 -0.07
CA PRO A 150 10.33 -13.03 -0.89
C PRO A 150 11.09 -11.80 -1.39
N HIS A 151 10.47 -10.62 -1.39
CA HIS A 151 11.02 -9.36 -1.95
C HIS A 151 11.38 -9.48 -3.44
N ASP A 152 10.70 -10.35 -4.16
CA ASP A 152 10.85 -10.56 -5.59
C ASP A 152 9.54 -10.26 -6.32
N GLU A 153 9.60 -9.41 -7.34
CA GLU A 153 8.43 -9.03 -8.16
C GLU A 153 8.19 -9.98 -9.34
N LYS A 154 9.10 -10.93 -9.60
CA LYS A 154 9.09 -11.77 -10.82
C LYS A 154 8.62 -13.20 -10.57
N LEU A 155 7.83 -13.40 -9.51
CA LEU A 155 7.36 -14.73 -9.11
C LEU A 155 6.18 -15.26 -9.95
N PHE A 156 5.56 -14.40 -10.74
CA PHE A 156 4.47 -14.76 -11.65
C PHE A 156 4.87 -14.54 -13.11
N ASP A 157 4.53 -15.49 -13.97
CA ASP A 157 4.79 -15.39 -15.39
C ASP A 157 4.04 -14.20 -16.00
N GLY A 158 4.79 -13.31 -16.68
CA GLY A 158 4.22 -12.15 -17.37
C GLY A 158 3.74 -10.99 -16.48
N ALA A 159 4.01 -11.03 -15.16
CA ALA A 159 3.63 -9.97 -14.23
C ALA A 159 4.76 -9.62 -13.25
N SER A 160 4.85 -8.33 -12.91
CA SER A 160 5.76 -7.82 -11.86
C SER A 160 4.91 -7.39 -10.68
N ILE A 161 4.75 -8.28 -9.69
CA ILE A 161 3.90 -8.08 -8.51
C ILE A 161 4.67 -8.54 -7.27
N ASP A 162 4.88 -7.61 -6.36
CA ASP A 162 5.45 -7.91 -5.04
C ASP A 162 4.35 -8.48 -4.13
N VAL A 163 4.53 -9.74 -3.69
CA VAL A 163 3.53 -10.48 -2.91
C VAL A 163 4.09 -10.97 -1.58
N ILE A 164 3.18 -11.29 -0.66
CA ILE A 164 3.44 -12.01 0.57
C ILE A 164 2.57 -13.28 0.62
N VAL A 165 3.08 -14.32 1.29
CA VAL A 165 2.24 -15.38 1.85
C VAL A 165 2.02 -15.04 3.31
N PHE A 166 0.77 -14.91 3.75
CA PHE A 166 0.48 -14.68 5.15
C PHE A 166 -0.44 -15.76 5.72
N ARG A 167 -0.25 -16.08 6.99
CA ARG A 167 -1.18 -16.88 7.77
C ARG A 167 -1.83 -16.01 8.82
N TYR A 168 -3.16 -15.98 8.80
CA TYR A 168 -4.00 -15.47 9.86
C TYR A 168 -4.60 -16.64 10.63
N CYS A 169 -4.77 -16.51 11.94
CA CYS A 169 -5.50 -17.46 12.77
C CYS A 169 -6.42 -16.70 13.74
N LYS A 170 -7.63 -17.23 13.97
CA LYS A 170 -8.54 -16.74 15.01
C LYS A 170 -8.03 -17.11 16.41
N ALA A 171 -6.79 -16.75 16.70
CA ALA A 171 -6.13 -16.89 18.00
C ALA A 171 -5.21 -15.70 18.22
N ASN A 172 -5.14 -15.20 19.42
CA ASN A 172 -4.32 -14.03 19.73
C ASN A 172 -2.88 -14.44 20.02
N VAL A 173 -1.95 -13.89 19.22
CA VAL A 173 -0.51 -14.00 19.43
C VAL A 173 0.14 -12.61 19.39
N GLU A 174 1.12 -12.36 20.23
CA GLU A 174 1.79 -11.06 20.32
C GLU A 174 2.77 -10.82 19.18
N ARG A 175 3.36 -11.88 18.64
CA ARG A 175 4.42 -11.82 17.62
C ARG A 175 4.05 -12.60 16.37
N VAL A 176 4.48 -12.07 15.24
CA VAL A 176 4.42 -12.73 13.94
C VAL A 176 5.80 -13.29 13.57
N LEU A 177 5.85 -14.48 13.02
CA LEU A 177 7.04 -14.97 12.32
C LEU A 177 7.09 -14.34 10.93
N TYR A 178 7.86 -13.28 10.77
CA TYR A 178 8.07 -12.58 9.50
C TYR A 178 9.38 -13.07 8.88
N ASN A 179 9.29 -13.81 7.77
CA ASN A 179 10.40 -14.60 7.22
C ASN A 179 11.01 -15.49 8.34
N ASN A 180 12.21 -15.15 8.80
CA ASN A 180 12.92 -15.90 9.85
C ASN A 180 13.04 -15.14 11.18
N SER A 181 12.26 -14.08 11.38
CA SER A 181 12.36 -13.21 12.55
C SER A 181 11.01 -13.06 13.25
N TYR A 182 11.00 -13.14 14.59
CA TYR A 182 9.80 -12.86 15.37
C TYR A 182 9.68 -11.35 15.63
N LEU A 183 8.62 -10.74 15.09
CA LEU A 183 8.32 -9.32 15.21
C LEU A 183 7.03 -9.09 16.01
N TYR A 184 6.99 -8.01 16.77
CA TYR A 184 5.74 -7.49 17.34
C TYR A 184 4.87 -6.90 16.26
N THR A 185 3.56 -7.17 16.33
CA THR A 185 2.56 -6.64 15.38
C THR A 185 1.80 -5.48 16.01
N TYR A 186 1.67 -4.39 15.27
CA TYR A 186 0.92 -3.20 15.68
C TYR A 186 -0.12 -2.84 14.65
N ASN A 187 -1.33 -2.56 15.14
CA ASN A 187 -2.44 -2.08 14.31
C ASN A 187 -2.80 -0.65 14.71
N SER A 188 -2.79 0.26 13.75
CA SER A 188 -3.32 1.60 13.91
C SER A 188 -4.29 1.91 12.77
N ASN A 189 -5.58 1.89 13.08
CA ASN A 189 -6.65 2.13 12.10
C ASN A 189 -6.54 1.26 10.82
N GLY A 190 -6.17 -0.02 10.98
CA GLY A 190 -5.98 -0.95 9.86
C GLY A 190 -4.70 -0.70 9.05
N LEU A 191 -3.74 0.02 9.60
CA LEU A 191 -2.37 0.03 9.17
C LEU A 191 -1.58 -0.95 10.04
N ILE A 192 -1.07 -2.01 9.46
CA ILE A 192 -0.30 -3.02 10.19
C ILE A 192 1.19 -2.71 10.01
N THR A 193 1.89 -2.58 11.13
CA THR A 193 3.34 -2.37 11.18
C THR A 193 4.00 -3.37 12.10
N PHE A 194 5.30 -3.58 11.92
CA PHE A 194 6.09 -4.57 12.63
C PHE A 194 7.33 -3.94 13.27
N SER A 195 7.75 -4.50 14.41
CA SER A 195 8.96 -4.06 15.10
C SER A 195 9.65 -5.25 15.77
N GLU A 196 10.99 -5.27 15.74
CA GLU A 196 11.82 -6.26 16.46
C GLU A 196 11.69 -6.08 17.97
N GLU A 197 11.58 -4.84 18.43
CA GLU A 197 11.39 -4.49 19.83
C GLU A 197 9.93 -4.10 20.10
N LYS A 198 9.47 -4.35 21.32
CA LYS A 198 8.17 -3.86 21.78
C LYS A 198 8.17 -2.33 21.78
N LEU A 199 7.14 -1.73 21.18
CA LEU A 199 7.01 -0.28 21.20
C LEU A 199 6.74 0.19 22.64
N ASP A 200 7.50 1.19 23.04
CA ASP A 200 7.40 1.88 24.33
C ASP A 200 6.43 3.08 24.26
N SER A 201 5.88 3.35 23.11
CA SER A 201 4.94 4.45 22.86
C SER A 201 3.91 4.08 21.79
N THR A 202 2.67 4.52 22.01
CA THR A 202 1.56 4.42 21.04
C THR A 202 1.20 5.78 20.42
N ILE A 203 2.10 6.77 20.55
CA ILE A 203 1.90 8.11 19.99
C ILE A 203 2.02 8.03 18.46
N LEU A 204 1.05 8.61 17.76
CA LEU A 204 1.03 8.65 16.30
C LEU A 204 1.70 9.91 15.76
N PHE A 205 2.25 9.86 14.54
CA PHE A 205 2.76 11.06 13.86
C PHE A 205 1.70 12.16 13.76
N SER A 206 0.44 11.82 13.51
CA SER A 206 -0.67 12.79 13.46
C SER A 206 -0.95 13.49 14.78
N SER A 207 -0.51 12.96 15.93
CA SER A 207 -0.63 13.63 17.24
C SER A 207 0.41 14.75 17.42
N CYS A 208 1.58 14.62 16.78
CA CYS A 208 2.70 15.55 16.93
C CYS A 208 2.86 16.50 15.74
N PHE A 209 2.39 16.11 14.56
CA PHE A 209 2.55 16.84 13.31
C PHE A 209 1.24 17.02 12.57
N ASP A 210 1.07 18.20 11.95
CA ASP A 210 0.17 18.38 10.83
C ASP A 210 0.88 17.87 9.58
N ILE A 211 0.26 16.94 8.85
CA ILE A 211 0.88 16.26 7.72
C ILE A 211 0.18 16.66 6.43
N TYR A 212 0.95 17.12 5.43
CA TYR A 212 0.43 17.66 4.19
C TYR A 212 1.00 16.95 2.97
N VAL A 213 0.16 16.84 1.95
CA VAL A 213 0.53 16.29 0.63
C VAL A 213 0.96 17.44 -0.29
N GLY A 214 2.02 17.24 -1.04
CA GLY A 214 2.56 18.26 -1.96
C GLY A 214 1.63 18.60 -3.13
N MET A 215 1.95 19.72 -3.75
CA MET A 215 1.24 20.28 -4.89
C MET A 215 1.57 19.50 -6.17
N VAL A 216 0.62 19.47 -7.11
CA VAL A 216 0.81 18.80 -8.41
C VAL A 216 0.41 19.76 -9.54
N SER A 217 1.36 20.10 -10.39
CA SER A 217 1.12 20.94 -11.57
C SER A 217 0.24 20.22 -12.62
N GLY A 218 0.43 18.91 -12.74
CA GLY A 218 -0.22 18.09 -13.76
C GLY A 218 0.49 18.11 -15.13
N LYS A 219 1.52 18.93 -15.29
CA LYS A 219 2.37 19.00 -16.49
C LYS A 219 3.71 19.71 -16.19
N ASP A 220 4.57 19.06 -15.42
CA ASP A 220 5.86 19.61 -15.00
C ASP A 220 6.74 20.07 -16.18
N SER A 221 6.67 19.40 -17.32
CA SER A 221 7.39 19.79 -18.54
C SER A 221 7.02 21.19 -19.07
N VAL A 222 5.91 21.77 -18.61
CA VAL A 222 5.51 23.14 -18.94
C VAL A 222 5.72 24.06 -17.75
N TYR A 223 5.27 23.66 -16.55
CA TYR A 223 5.30 24.56 -15.40
C TYR A 223 6.69 24.72 -14.79
N LYS A 224 7.55 23.71 -14.83
CA LYS A 224 8.93 23.81 -14.38
C LYS A 224 9.76 24.53 -15.44
N ASN A 225 10.13 25.77 -15.14
CA ASN A 225 10.78 26.65 -16.10
C ASN A 225 11.62 27.73 -15.41
N THR A 226 12.70 28.17 -16.04
CA THR A 226 13.59 29.23 -15.53
C THR A 226 12.90 30.58 -15.39
N ILE A 227 11.86 30.87 -16.19
CA ILE A 227 11.02 32.07 -16.05
C ILE A 227 10.00 31.96 -14.90
N GLY A 228 9.98 30.83 -14.18
CA GLY A 228 9.02 30.59 -13.09
C GLY A 228 9.12 31.65 -12.00
N ASN A 229 7.98 31.98 -11.42
CA ASN A 229 7.81 32.98 -10.37
C ASN A 229 7.75 32.38 -8.95
N THR A 230 7.82 31.04 -8.82
CA THR A 230 7.66 30.33 -7.56
C THR A 230 8.73 29.28 -7.40
N GLU A 231 9.36 29.21 -6.23
CA GLU A 231 10.30 28.16 -5.88
C GLU A 231 9.55 27.01 -5.18
N VAL A 232 9.76 25.79 -5.67
CA VAL A 232 9.11 24.57 -5.18
C VAL A 232 10.17 23.60 -4.69
N CYS A 233 10.08 23.17 -3.44
CA CYS A 233 10.92 22.11 -2.90
C CYS A 233 10.59 20.77 -3.58
N THR A 234 11.59 20.15 -4.21
CA THR A 234 11.45 18.87 -4.92
C THR A 234 12.24 17.74 -4.28
N GLY A 235 13.01 18.01 -3.25
CA GLY A 235 13.75 17.03 -2.44
C GLY A 235 15.04 17.59 -1.84
N ASP A 236 15.51 17.04 -0.75
CA ASP A 236 16.84 17.19 -0.11
C ASP A 236 17.47 18.61 -0.25
N GLY A 237 16.70 19.64 0.06
CA GLY A 237 17.12 21.03 -0.08
C GLY A 237 17.17 21.56 -1.53
N LYS A 238 16.66 20.80 -2.50
CA LYS A 238 16.58 21.22 -3.90
C LYS A 238 15.29 21.98 -4.15
N TYR A 239 15.44 23.18 -4.67
CA TYR A 239 14.35 24.03 -5.11
C TYR A 239 14.43 24.21 -6.62
N GLU A 240 13.26 24.16 -7.26
CA GLU A 240 13.14 24.35 -8.70
C GLU A 240 12.11 25.42 -8.99
N ARG A 241 12.36 26.20 -10.03
CA ARG A 241 11.45 27.29 -10.43
C ARG A 241 10.28 26.75 -11.22
N TYR A 242 9.09 27.12 -10.77
CA TYR A 242 7.81 26.79 -11.40
C TYR A 242 7.01 28.05 -11.72
N ILE A 243 6.22 27.97 -12.77
CA ILE A 243 5.18 28.96 -13.07
C ILE A 243 3.98 28.61 -12.21
N TYR A 244 3.62 29.48 -11.25
CA TYR A 244 2.41 29.38 -10.45
C TYR A 244 1.66 30.71 -10.51
N ILE A 245 0.51 30.75 -11.19
CA ILE A 245 -0.31 31.92 -11.39
C ILE A 245 -1.76 31.62 -10.99
N ASN A 246 -2.41 32.60 -10.35
CA ASN A 246 -3.78 32.51 -9.89
C ASN A 246 -4.79 33.05 -10.91
N GLU A 247 -4.30 33.82 -11.89
CA GLU A 247 -5.11 34.43 -12.96
C GLU A 247 -4.33 34.45 -14.28
N TYR A 248 -5.07 34.52 -15.39
CA TYR A 248 -4.50 34.67 -16.71
C TYR A 248 -5.31 35.71 -17.52
N PRO A 249 -4.67 36.73 -18.14
CA PRO A 249 -3.22 37.00 -18.07
C PRO A 249 -2.76 37.47 -16.70
N CYS A 250 -1.51 37.12 -16.30
CA CYS A 250 -0.84 37.67 -15.12
C CYS A 250 0.00 38.88 -15.51
N ASP A 251 0.61 39.60 -14.52
CA ASP A 251 1.42 40.77 -14.76
C ASP A 251 2.71 40.52 -15.58
N ASN A 252 3.18 39.29 -15.62
CA ASN A 252 4.41 38.93 -16.32
C ASN A 252 4.15 38.53 -17.79
N LYS A 253 4.49 39.43 -18.71
CA LYS A 253 4.31 39.24 -20.15
C LYS A 253 5.01 37.99 -20.71
N ASN A 254 6.21 37.63 -20.19
CA ASN A 254 6.96 36.48 -20.63
C ASN A 254 6.26 35.16 -20.23
N ILE A 255 5.75 35.11 -19.00
CA ILE A 255 4.94 34.00 -18.51
C ILE A 255 3.68 33.88 -19.37
N ASN A 256 2.97 34.97 -19.64
CA ASN A 256 1.75 34.95 -20.45
C ASN A 256 2.00 34.39 -21.85
N ALA A 257 3.02 34.88 -22.54
CA ALA A 257 3.38 34.40 -23.89
C ALA A 257 3.76 32.90 -23.89
N TYR A 258 4.56 32.49 -22.90
CA TYR A 258 4.95 31.08 -22.76
C TYR A 258 3.75 30.17 -22.44
N MET A 259 2.90 30.55 -21.50
CA MET A 259 1.71 29.80 -21.13
C MET A 259 0.76 29.65 -22.31
N LEU A 260 0.51 30.74 -23.07
CA LEU A 260 -0.35 30.72 -24.23
C LEU A 260 0.15 29.74 -25.31
N LYS A 261 1.45 29.73 -25.58
CA LYS A 261 2.08 28.77 -26.51
C LYS A 261 1.82 27.30 -26.10
N ASN A 262 1.70 27.05 -24.80
CA ASN A 262 1.49 25.69 -24.27
C ASN A 262 0.03 25.37 -23.92
N LYS A 263 -0.93 26.27 -24.24
CA LYS A 263 -2.35 26.14 -23.84
C LYS A 263 -2.97 24.79 -24.21
N ASN A 264 -2.73 24.30 -25.43
CA ASN A 264 -3.29 23.02 -25.89
C ASN A 264 -2.78 21.84 -25.08
N LEU A 265 -1.49 21.83 -24.71
CA LEU A 265 -0.90 20.78 -23.82
C LEU A 265 -1.50 20.84 -22.41
N LEU A 266 -1.82 22.03 -21.92
CA LEU A 266 -2.40 22.24 -20.61
C LEU A 266 -3.90 21.86 -20.56
N LEU A 267 -4.63 22.12 -21.62
CA LEU A 267 -6.03 21.68 -21.77
C LEU A 267 -6.14 20.15 -21.84
N ALA A 268 -5.17 19.47 -22.45
CA ALA A 268 -5.17 18.00 -22.61
C ALA A 268 -4.82 17.22 -21.34
N ARG A 269 -4.54 17.87 -20.19
CA ARG A 269 -4.24 17.20 -18.94
C ARG A 269 -5.43 16.40 -18.39
N ARG A 270 -5.14 15.22 -17.77
CA ARG A 270 -6.16 14.29 -17.26
C ARG A 270 -6.39 14.37 -15.76
N ILE A 271 -5.63 15.18 -15.01
CA ILE A 271 -5.69 15.24 -13.54
C ILE A 271 -7.02 15.81 -13.02
N LYS A 272 -7.61 16.76 -13.74
CA LYS A 272 -8.98 17.27 -13.59
C LYS A 272 -9.48 17.75 -14.95
N LYS A 273 -10.77 18.10 -15.04
CA LYS A 273 -11.31 18.70 -16.27
C LYS A 273 -10.86 20.15 -16.39
N PHE A 274 -10.19 20.47 -17.50
CA PHE A 274 -9.75 21.83 -17.86
C PHE A 274 -10.57 22.37 -19.01
N ASN A 275 -10.71 23.70 -19.04
CA ASN A 275 -11.41 24.48 -20.07
C ASN A 275 -10.71 25.83 -20.28
N ASN A 276 -11.28 26.71 -21.11
CA ASN A 276 -10.70 28.00 -21.43
C ASN A 276 -10.57 28.97 -20.24
N ASN A 277 -11.28 28.73 -19.13
CA ASN A 277 -11.26 29.60 -17.95
C ASN A 277 -10.22 29.16 -16.89
N ASN A 278 -9.77 27.87 -16.90
CA ASN A 278 -8.90 27.32 -15.87
C ASN A 278 -7.69 26.54 -16.41
N TRP A 279 -7.41 26.61 -17.70
CA TRP A 279 -6.33 25.83 -18.34
C TRP A 279 -4.93 26.15 -17.79
N TYR A 280 -4.72 27.36 -17.26
CA TYR A 280 -3.46 27.85 -16.70
C TYR A 280 -3.23 27.39 -15.26
N GLU A 281 -4.26 26.93 -14.57
CA GLU A 281 -4.16 26.50 -13.16
C GLU A 281 -3.37 25.19 -13.02
N TRP A 282 -2.76 25.02 -11.86
CA TRP A 282 -2.22 23.72 -11.49
C TRP A 282 -3.33 22.67 -11.33
N GLY A 283 -2.96 21.41 -11.58
CA GLY A 283 -3.90 20.29 -11.47
C GLY A 283 -4.44 20.10 -10.05
N ALA A 284 -3.56 20.20 -9.06
CA ALA A 284 -3.90 20.15 -7.65
C ALA A 284 -3.00 21.06 -6.81
N PRO A 285 -3.34 22.36 -6.68
CA PRO A 285 -2.65 23.32 -5.82
C PRO A 285 -3.07 23.11 -4.36
N ARG A 286 -2.57 22.03 -3.76
CA ARG A 286 -2.96 21.62 -2.41
C ARG A 286 -2.28 22.48 -1.35
N ASN A 287 -3.00 22.77 -0.26
CA ASN A 287 -2.46 23.34 0.97
C ASN A 287 -1.84 24.76 0.83
N VAL A 288 -2.14 25.50 -0.23
CA VAL A 288 -1.54 26.81 -0.50
C VAL A 288 -1.71 27.76 0.69
N GLY A 289 -2.92 27.90 1.24
CA GLY A 289 -3.17 28.77 2.41
C GLY A 289 -2.35 28.40 3.64
N VAL A 290 -2.20 27.11 3.92
CA VAL A 290 -1.37 26.64 5.03
C VAL A 290 0.11 26.91 4.78
N ILE A 291 0.58 26.68 3.57
CA ILE A 291 1.97 26.94 3.18
C ILE A 291 2.29 28.41 3.35
N THR A 292 1.47 29.29 2.79
CA THR A 292 1.69 30.76 2.85
C THR A 292 1.66 31.29 4.28
N SER A 293 0.74 30.80 5.13
CA SER A 293 0.63 31.24 6.53
C SER A 293 1.76 30.76 7.43
N ASN A 294 2.52 29.72 7.02
CA ASN A 294 3.59 29.14 7.82
C ASN A 294 4.96 29.17 7.11
N MET A 295 5.08 29.95 6.05
CA MET A 295 6.31 30.05 5.25
C MET A 295 7.53 30.32 6.12
N GLY A 296 8.61 29.55 5.91
CA GLY A 296 9.87 29.69 6.63
C GLY A 296 9.93 28.99 8.00
N GLN A 297 8.82 28.47 8.54
CA GLN A 297 8.86 27.67 9.78
C GLN A 297 9.53 26.33 9.54
N ALA A 298 10.22 25.80 10.56
CA ALA A 298 10.89 24.51 10.48
C ALA A 298 9.88 23.35 10.27
N CYS A 299 10.21 22.43 9.39
CA CYS A 299 9.40 21.23 9.11
C CYS A 299 10.28 20.05 8.68
N ILE A 300 9.67 18.87 8.59
CA ILE A 300 10.30 17.69 8.00
C ILE A 300 9.63 17.43 6.65
N TYR A 301 10.43 17.14 5.64
CA TYR A 301 9.97 16.55 4.38
C TYR A 301 10.31 15.06 4.33
N ILE A 302 9.39 14.26 3.77
CA ILE A 302 9.59 12.84 3.52
C ILE A 302 9.22 12.51 2.06
N HIS A 303 10.09 11.79 1.37
CA HIS A 303 9.78 11.29 0.03
C HIS A 303 8.68 10.23 0.09
N ASN A 304 7.59 10.41 -0.65
CA ASN A 304 6.50 9.43 -0.69
C ASN A 304 6.86 8.18 -1.51
N LEU A 305 7.83 8.28 -2.41
CA LEU A 305 8.36 7.18 -3.22
C LEU A 305 9.84 7.43 -3.53
N THR A 306 10.74 6.54 -3.07
CA THR A 306 12.19 6.73 -3.31
C THR A 306 12.99 5.43 -3.15
N ARG A 307 14.16 5.37 -3.81
CA ARG A 307 15.23 4.38 -3.55
C ARG A 307 16.40 4.97 -2.76
N LYS A 308 16.33 6.23 -2.33
CA LYS A 308 17.39 6.88 -1.57
C LYS A 308 17.55 6.22 -0.19
N LYS A 309 18.79 6.23 0.32
CA LYS A 309 19.10 5.78 1.69
C LYS A 309 18.35 6.61 2.72
N ASN A 310 18.40 7.93 2.59
CA ASN A 310 17.67 8.87 3.44
C ASN A 310 16.35 9.24 2.76
N ILE A 311 15.24 8.92 3.41
CA ILE A 311 13.90 9.17 2.91
C ILE A 311 13.34 10.52 3.38
N SER A 312 13.94 11.11 4.40
CA SER A 312 13.46 12.35 5.04
C SER A 312 14.61 13.33 5.33
N PHE A 313 14.29 14.61 5.39
CA PHE A 313 15.20 15.71 5.68
C PHE A 313 14.49 16.86 6.38
N VAL A 314 15.23 17.66 7.17
CA VAL A 314 14.73 18.90 7.75
C VAL A 314 14.76 20.00 6.69
N GLY A 315 13.73 20.82 6.66
CA GLY A 315 13.61 21.98 5.82
C GLY A 315 12.76 23.05 6.46
N VAL A 316 12.36 24.02 5.65
CA VAL A 316 11.40 25.04 6.04
C VAL A 316 10.13 24.93 5.21
N VAL A 317 8.99 25.31 5.79
CA VAL A 317 7.72 25.34 5.09
C VAL A 317 7.85 26.22 3.86
N ASN A 318 7.64 25.65 2.69
CA ASN A 318 7.64 26.30 1.39
C ASN A 318 6.71 25.51 0.46
N TYR A 319 6.44 26.04 -0.74
CA TYR A 319 5.79 25.24 -1.78
C TYR A 319 6.61 23.98 -2.05
N PHE A 320 5.95 22.82 -2.18
CA PHE A 320 6.62 21.54 -2.36
C PHE A 320 5.85 20.62 -3.30
N GLY A 321 6.59 19.79 -4.01
CA GLY A 321 6.07 18.90 -5.05
C GLY A 321 5.34 17.69 -4.51
N GLY A 322 4.46 17.10 -5.32
CA GLY A 322 3.64 15.94 -4.98
C GLY A 322 4.43 14.63 -4.72
N ASN A 323 5.75 14.65 -4.90
CA ASN A 323 6.67 13.58 -4.53
C ASN A 323 7.09 13.61 -3.05
N LEU A 324 6.64 14.64 -2.29
CA LEU A 324 6.95 14.82 -0.88
C LEU A 324 5.66 14.86 -0.03
N LEU A 325 5.80 14.47 1.23
CA LEU A 325 4.91 14.81 2.32
C LEU A 325 5.64 15.79 3.23
N MET A 326 4.94 16.76 3.80
CA MET A 326 5.47 17.73 4.76
C MET A 326 4.86 17.48 6.13
N LEU A 327 5.70 17.39 7.16
CA LEU A 327 5.31 17.26 8.57
C LEU A 327 5.64 18.59 9.26
N LYS A 328 4.62 19.40 9.54
CA LYS A 328 4.74 20.62 10.32
C LYS A 328 4.51 20.27 11.81
N PRO A 329 5.46 20.54 12.71
CA PRO A 329 5.27 20.24 14.12
C PRO A 329 4.14 21.10 14.70
N LYS A 330 3.31 20.50 15.57
CA LYS A 330 2.22 21.16 16.30
C LYS A 330 2.71 21.90 17.53
N ARG A 331 3.91 21.60 18.01
CA ARG A 331 4.60 22.21 19.12
C ARG A 331 6.11 22.20 18.85
N GLU A 332 6.89 22.83 19.67
CA GLU A 332 8.36 22.75 19.60
C GLU A 332 8.83 21.29 19.81
N LEU A 333 9.62 20.78 18.88
CA LEU A 333 10.16 19.42 18.86
C LEU A 333 11.60 19.43 18.31
N ASP A 334 12.44 18.56 18.83
CA ASP A 334 13.76 18.28 18.24
C ASP A 334 13.62 17.46 16.97
N LEU A 335 13.52 18.11 15.82
CA LEU A 335 13.30 17.46 14.52
C LEU A 335 14.43 16.48 14.15
N THR A 336 15.62 16.62 14.74
CA THR A 336 16.78 15.75 14.44
C THR A 336 16.50 14.31 14.87
N LYS A 337 15.90 14.12 16.05
CA LYS A 337 15.53 12.78 16.54
C LYS A 337 14.51 12.09 15.62
N PHE A 338 13.51 12.85 15.14
CA PHE A 338 12.52 12.30 14.18
C PHE A 338 13.14 11.94 12.85
N ILE A 339 14.09 12.73 12.34
CA ILE A 339 14.82 12.40 11.11
C ILE A 339 15.63 11.11 11.26
N LEU A 340 16.33 10.93 12.39
CA LEU A 340 17.07 9.70 12.66
C LEU A 340 16.15 8.49 12.67
N TYR A 341 14.99 8.58 13.32
CA TYR A 341 14.00 7.51 13.34
C TYR A 341 13.42 7.23 11.94
N LEU A 342 12.95 8.25 11.23
CA LEU A 342 12.38 8.10 9.90
C LEU A 342 13.36 7.48 8.90
N ASN A 343 14.65 7.81 9.00
CA ASN A 343 15.70 7.27 8.14
C ASN A 343 16.26 5.91 8.61
N SER A 344 15.82 5.40 9.78
CA SER A 344 16.22 4.09 10.28
C SER A 344 15.58 2.93 9.50
N SER A 345 16.21 1.76 9.54
CA SER A 345 15.61 0.51 9.02
C SER A 345 14.30 0.15 9.76
N ARG A 346 14.26 0.41 11.07
CA ARG A 346 13.07 0.17 11.92
C ARG A 346 11.79 0.81 11.35
N PHE A 347 11.88 2.05 10.84
CA PHE A 347 10.75 2.72 10.19
C PHE A 347 10.58 2.28 8.74
N LYS A 348 11.68 2.33 7.95
CA LYS A 348 11.63 2.13 6.50
C LYS A 348 11.15 0.75 6.08
N ASN A 349 11.57 -0.31 6.79
CA ASN A 349 11.25 -1.69 6.41
C ASN A 349 9.74 -1.94 6.40
N ASN A 350 8.96 -1.21 7.21
CA ASN A 350 7.51 -1.28 7.19
C ASN A 350 6.87 -0.77 5.89
N PHE A 351 7.61 0.02 5.10
CA PHE A 351 7.09 0.71 3.91
C PHE A 351 7.90 0.39 2.65
N MET A 352 8.63 -0.72 2.66
CA MET A 352 9.29 -1.22 1.46
C MET A 352 8.27 -1.92 0.55
N PHE A 353 8.28 -1.57 -0.72
CA PHE A 353 7.45 -2.14 -1.77
C PHE A 353 8.24 -2.20 -3.07
N SER A 354 8.35 -3.37 -3.66
CA SER A 354 9.10 -3.56 -4.92
C SER A 354 10.51 -2.94 -4.88
N GLY A 355 11.26 -3.20 -3.81
CA GLY A 355 12.63 -2.73 -3.61
C GLY A 355 12.79 -1.21 -3.44
N ARG A 356 11.72 -0.48 -3.14
CA ARG A 356 11.73 0.97 -2.89
C ARG A 356 10.85 1.34 -1.71
N PHE A 357 11.21 2.41 -1.02
CA PHE A 357 10.37 3.00 0.01
C PHE A 357 9.13 3.66 -0.63
N LYS A 358 7.95 3.39 -0.08
CA LYS A 358 6.67 3.96 -0.54
C LYS A 358 5.76 4.22 0.66
N ILE A 359 5.40 5.47 0.89
CA ILE A 359 4.49 5.85 1.97
C ILE A 359 3.46 6.88 1.49
N GLY A 360 2.21 6.71 1.92
CA GLY A 360 1.14 7.68 1.70
C GLY A 360 0.83 8.49 2.96
N HIS A 361 0.09 9.58 2.78
CA HIS A 361 -0.35 10.47 3.87
C HIS A 361 -1.02 9.70 5.03
N ARG A 362 -2.04 8.86 4.74
CA ARG A 362 -2.74 8.08 5.76
C ARG A 362 -1.78 7.14 6.53
N GLN A 363 -0.86 6.49 5.81
CA GLN A 363 0.10 5.57 6.41
C GLN A 363 1.01 6.32 7.39
N LEU A 364 1.51 7.48 7.01
CA LEU A 364 2.34 8.31 7.89
C LEU A 364 1.56 8.81 9.09
N CYS A 365 0.32 9.30 8.91
CA CYS A 365 -0.54 9.75 10.01
C CYS A 365 -0.76 8.68 11.08
N ASN A 366 -0.90 7.42 10.67
CA ASN A 366 -1.17 6.28 11.54
C ASN A 366 0.09 5.49 11.95
N SER A 367 1.29 5.97 11.63
CA SER A 367 2.54 5.36 12.10
C SER A 367 2.85 5.80 13.52
N PHE A 368 3.39 4.87 14.32
CA PHE A 368 3.80 5.14 15.69
C PHE A 368 5.17 5.85 15.76
N ILE A 369 5.35 6.65 16.79
CA ILE A 369 6.60 7.34 17.13
C ILE A 369 7.15 6.69 18.41
N PRO A 370 8.40 6.19 18.44
CA PRO A 370 9.02 5.68 19.66
C PRO A 370 9.28 6.82 20.65
N SER A 371 9.30 6.50 21.97
CA SER A 371 9.56 7.48 23.03
C SER A 371 10.91 8.17 22.88
N SER A 372 11.89 7.51 22.28
CA SER A 372 13.23 8.06 22.00
C SER A 372 13.25 9.30 21.10
N CYS A 373 12.13 9.62 20.43
CA CYS A 373 12.01 10.84 19.64
C CYS A 373 11.69 12.09 20.50
N PHE A 374 11.29 11.90 21.74
CA PHE A 374 10.93 12.98 22.68
C PHE A 374 12.04 13.21 23.75
#